data_aae3bca75908e120462a97fee59c9cea
#
_entry.id   aae3bca75908e120462a97fee59c9cea
#
_cell.length_a   1.000
_cell.length_b   1.000
_cell.length_c   1.000
_cell.angle_alpha   90.00
_cell.angle_beta   90.00
_cell.angle_gamma   90.00
#
_symmetry.space_group_name_H-M   'P 1'
#
loop_
_entity.id
_entity.type
_entity.pdbx_description
1 polymer ?
#
loop_
_entity_poly.entity_id
_entity_poly.type
_entity_poly.pdbx_seq_one_letter_code
_entity_poly.pdbx_strand_id
1 'polypeptide(L)'
;VSHYVKLTEREQVFMEFEERTKLQEEKKHLTAYAEGLKDILKHNPYLSAKVVIGYQDFEDFTCGQQFYVDKTHFITEWIREGTKITLITRPRRFGKTTLLSTVRMFFDPRYAEHPEYFSKLRVWQDERSRSMFGSTPVISTSFGGCKGIDYKQSIRGMMGQLDTMYAHHEYLLDSPRPVSYTHLRAHETRHDL
;
A
#
# COMPACT_ATOMS: atom_id res chain seq x y z
N VAL A 1 16.37 24.84 60.20
CA VAL A 1 15.20 25.33 60.89
C VAL A 1 14.18 25.69 59.82
N SER A 2 13.20 24.83 59.60
CA SER A 2 12.14 25.04 58.56
C SER A 2 11.08 25.96 59.16
N HIS A 3 11.00 27.17 58.67
CA HIS A 3 9.90 28.07 58.99
C HIS A 3 8.69 27.67 58.10
N TYR A 4 7.81 26.82 58.64
CA TYR A 4 6.46 26.64 58.11
C TYR A 4 5.65 27.89 58.48
N VAL A 5 5.41 28.75 57.51
CA VAL A 5 4.43 29.83 57.63
C VAL A 5 3.06 29.18 57.58
N LYS A 6 2.34 29.19 58.71
CA LYS A 6 0.93 28.79 58.76
C LYS A 6 0.14 29.88 58.02
N LEU A 7 -0.45 29.51 56.87
CA LEU A 7 -1.41 30.34 56.15
C LEU A 7 -2.63 30.59 57.02
N THR A 8 -3.16 31.80 56.99
CA THR A 8 -4.43 32.13 57.64
C THR A 8 -5.59 31.42 56.93
N GLU A 9 -6.71 31.17 57.67
CA GLU A 9 -7.88 30.49 57.08
C GLU A 9 -8.37 31.17 55.78
N ARG A 10 -8.27 32.50 55.68
CA ARG A 10 -8.61 33.26 54.46
C ARG A 10 -7.70 32.97 53.30
N GLU A 11 -6.40 32.83 53.53
CA GLU A 11 -5.42 32.50 52.48
C GLU A 11 -5.59 31.04 52.03
N GLN A 12 -5.96 30.13 52.89
CA GLN A 12 -6.27 28.77 52.53
C GLN A 12 -7.50 28.67 51.63
N VAL A 13 -8.59 29.37 51.98
CA VAL A 13 -9.81 29.40 51.17
C VAL A 13 -9.56 30.06 49.82
N PHE A 14 -8.72 31.09 49.77
CA PHE A 14 -8.38 31.76 48.49
C PHE A 14 -7.53 30.82 47.58
N MET A 15 -6.57 30.12 48.14
CA MET A 15 -5.77 29.12 47.39
C MET A 15 -6.63 27.97 46.86
N GLU A 16 -7.54 27.43 47.69
CA GLU A 16 -8.48 26.39 47.22
C GLU A 16 -9.42 26.89 46.12
N PHE A 17 -9.85 28.16 46.17
CA PHE A 17 -10.67 28.76 45.13
C PHE A 17 -9.90 28.95 43.81
N GLU A 18 -8.62 29.40 43.87
CA GLU A 18 -7.77 29.53 42.67
C GLU A 18 -7.47 28.17 42.07
N GLU A 19 -7.16 27.15 42.88
CA GLU A 19 -6.94 25.76 42.38
C GLU A 19 -8.19 25.19 41.70
N ARG A 20 -9.38 25.39 42.30
CA ARG A 20 -10.63 24.93 41.72
C ARG A 20 -10.93 25.64 40.40
N THR A 21 -10.65 26.95 40.32
CA THR A 21 -10.86 27.72 39.11
C THR A 21 -9.92 27.27 37.98
N LYS A 22 -8.64 27.06 38.27
CA LYS A 22 -7.68 26.52 37.33
C LYS A 22 -8.10 25.11 36.85
N LEU A 23 -8.52 24.25 37.76
CA LEU A 23 -8.96 22.91 37.43
C LEU A 23 -10.21 22.91 36.54
N GLN A 24 -11.12 23.85 36.74
CA GLN A 24 -12.30 24.02 35.89
C GLN A 24 -11.94 24.50 34.49
N GLU A 25 -11.00 25.43 34.35
CA GLU A 25 -10.51 25.92 33.07
C GLU A 25 -9.79 24.82 32.29
N GLU A 26 -8.92 24.03 32.95
CA GLU A 26 -8.27 22.88 32.34
C GLU A 26 -9.27 21.81 31.88
N LYS A 27 -10.28 21.50 32.70
CA LYS A 27 -11.35 20.57 32.31
C LYS A 27 -12.12 21.06 31.10
N LYS A 28 -12.44 22.34 31.06
CA LYS A 28 -13.13 22.97 29.91
C LYS A 28 -12.28 22.86 28.64
N HIS A 29 -10.98 23.13 28.74
CA HIS A 29 -10.04 23.03 27.63
C HIS A 29 -9.90 21.58 27.14
N LEU A 30 -9.75 20.62 28.05
CA LEU A 30 -9.67 19.18 27.73
C LEU A 30 -10.96 18.67 27.08
N THR A 31 -12.12 19.15 27.54
CA THR A 31 -13.41 18.76 26.95
C THR A 31 -13.54 19.29 25.52
N ALA A 32 -13.21 20.56 25.29
CA ALA A 32 -13.22 21.15 23.95
C ALA A 32 -12.23 20.45 23.00
N TYR A 33 -11.05 20.10 23.50
CA TYR A 33 -10.06 19.32 22.74
C TYR A 33 -10.57 17.92 22.40
N ALA A 34 -11.21 17.24 23.35
CA ALA A 34 -11.78 15.91 23.15
C ALA A 34 -12.95 15.94 22.14
N GLU A 35 -13.78 17.00 22.15
CA GLU A 35 -14.84 17.19 21.16
C GLU A 35 -14.26 17.44 19.76
N GLY A 36 -13.25 18.28 19.65
CA GLY A 36 -12.53 18.51 18.39
C GLY A 36 -11.90 17.22 17.82
N LEU A 37 -11.29 16.40 18.69
CA LEU A 37 -10.80 15.09 18.30
C LEU A 37 -11.91 14.15 17.83
N LYS A 38 -13.06 14.12 18.53
CA LYS A 38 -14.20 13.29 18.12
C LYS A 38 -14.72 13.68 16.75
N ASP A 39 -14.73 14.97 16.44
CA ASP A 39 -15.18 15.47 15.14
C ASP A 39 -14.19 15.12 14.02
N ILE A 40 -12.89 15.29 14.26
CA ILE A 40 -11.83 14.81 13.36
C ILE A 40 -11.93 13.29 13.15
N LEU A 41 -12.15 12.53 14.20
CA LEU A 41 -12.30 11.08 14.16
C LEU A 41 -13.54 10.66 13.37
N LYS A 42 -14.67 11.36 13.54
CA LYS A 42 -15.93 11.06 12.85
C LYS A 42 -15.85 11.30 11.33
N HIS A 43 -15.04 12.27 10.91
CA HIS A 43 -14.86 12.63 9.50
C HIS A 43 -13.63 11.97 8.86
N ASN A 44 -12.88 11.17 9.62
CA ASN A 44 -11.72 10.46 9.06
C ASN A 44 -12.13 9.08 8.53
N PRO A 45 -12.20 8.89 7.20
CA PRO A 45 -12.62 7.62 6.59
C PRO A 45 -11.70 6.44 6.93
N TYR A 46 -10.48 6.72 7.45
CA TYR A 46 -9.51 5.68 7.80
C TYR A 46 -9.78 5.01 9.15
N LEU A 47 -10.62 5.59 10.01
CA LEU A 47 -10.89 5.02 11.34
C LEU A 47 -11.93 3.91 11.36
N SER A 48 -12.77 3.84 10.34
CA SER A 48 -13.68 2.71 10.12
C SER A 48 -13.03 1.58 9.34
N ALA A 49 -11.83 1.81 8.78
CA ALA A 49 -11.15 0.84 7.95
C ALA A 49 -10.48 -0.25 8.81
N LYS A 50 -10.68 -1.50 8.42
CA LYS A 50 -10.03 -2.64 9.09
C LYS A 50 -8.55 -2.66 8.75
N VAL A 51 -7.70 -2.65 9.76
CA VAL A 51 -6.27 -2.93 9.58
C VAL A 51 -6.10 -4.44 9.41
N VAL A 52 -5.67 -4.86 8.22
CA VAL A 52 -5.47 -6.27 7.89
C VAL A 52 -3.97 -6.56 7.77
N ILE A 53 -3.53 -7.66 8.40
CA ILE A 53 -2.15 -8.09 8.36
C ILE A 53 -2.02 -9.27 7.39
N GLY A 54 -1.01 -9.21 6.51
CA GLY A 54 -0.68 -10.31 5.60
C GLY A 54 -1.13 -10.14 4.16
N TYR A 55 -1.98 -9.18 3.86
CA TYR A 55 -2.36 -8.86 2.48
C TYR A 55 -1.17 -8.30 1.70
N GLN A 56 -0.96 -8.83 0.52
CA GLN A 56 0.14 -8.46 -0.37
C GLN A 56 -0.34 -7.94 -1.71
N ASP A 57 -1.47 -8.45 -2.18
CA ASP A 57 -2.08 -8.00 -3.42
C ASP A 57 -2.96 -6.77 -3.20
N PHE A 58 -2.88 -5.83 -4.15
CA PHE A 58 -3.69 -4.62 -4.10
C PHE A 58 -5.19 -4.93 -4.26
N GLU A 59 -5.53 -5.97 -4.99
CA GLU A 59 -6.91 -6.44 -5.17
C GLU A 59 -7.60 -6.72 -3.84
N ASP A 60 -6.90 -7.28 -2.86
CA ASP A 60 -7.41 -7.54 -1.52
C ASP A 60 -7.90 -6.25 -0.83
N PHE A 61 -7.33 -5.10 -1.17
CA PHE A 61 -7.69 -3.80 -0.60
C PHE A 61 -8.85 -3.13 -1.34
N THR A 62 -9.18 -3.55 -2.56
CA THR A 62 -10.27 -2.98 -3.35
C THR A 62 -11.62 -3.57 -3.00
N CYS A 63 -11.66 -4.81 -2.50
CA CYS A 63 -12.88 -5.55 -2.21
C CYS A 63 -13.55 -5.19 -0.87
N GLY A 64 -13.02 -4.26 -0.08
CA GLY A 64 -13.57 -4.00 1.24
C GLY A 64 -13.16 -2.67 1.88
N GLN A 65 -13.52 -2.51 3.15
CA GLN A 65 -13.16 -1.35 3.98
C GLN A 65 -11.80 -1.53 4.65
N GLN A 66 -10.80 -2.04 3.93
CA GLN A 66 -9.46 -2.21 4.47
C GLN A 66 -8.68 -0.90 4.44
N PHE A 67 -7.85 -0.73 5.46
CA PHE A 67 -6.93 0.40 5.52
C PHE A 67 -5.82 0.24 4.47
N TYR A 68 -5.82 1.10 3.47
CA TYR A 68 -4.77 1.18 2.46
C TYR A 68 -4.03 2.52 2.54
N VAL A 69 -2.72 2.46 2.68
CA VAL A 69 -1.88 3.66 2.59
C VAL A 69 -1.61 3.95 1.12
N ASP A 70 -2.27 4.98 0.61
CA ASP A 70 -2.13 5.38 -0.78
C ASP A 70 -0.69 5.83 -1.12
N LYS A 71 -0.01 5.02 -1.91
CA LYS A 71 1.32 5.27 -2.47
C LYS A 71 1.30 5.42 -3.99
N THR A 72 0.12 5.60 -4.58
CA THR A 72 -0.04 5.64 -6.04
C THR A 72 0.59 6.87 -6.69
N HIS A 73 0.95 7.90 -5.90
CA HIS A 73 1.79 9.00 -6.38
C HIS A 73 3.10 8.51 -7.01
N PHE A 74 3.62 7.35 -6.57
CA PHE A 74 4.78 6.71 -7.18
C PHE A 74 4.57 6.46 -8.68
N ILE A 75 3.38 6.01 -9.08
CA ILE A 75 3.05 5.75 -10.50
C ILE A 75 3.11 7.06 -11.31
N THR A 76 2.53 8.13 -10.78
CA THR A 76 2.54 9.44 -11.42
C THR A 76 3.96 9.99 -11.60
N GLU A 77 4.78 9.88 -10.56
CA GLU A 77 6.18 10.31 -10.62
C GLU A 77 6.97 9.45 -11.61
N TRP A 78 6.80 8.14 -11.57
CA TRP A 78 7.47 7.21 -12.48
C TRP A 78 7.14 7.46 -13.94
N ILE A 79 5.86 7.70 -14.27
CA ILE A 79 5.42 8.08 -15.61
C ILE A 79 6.06 9.42 -16.04
N ARG A 80 6.15 10.37 -15.12
CA ARG A 80 6.71 11.70 -15.39
C ARG A 80 8.22 11.64 -15.67
N GLU A 81 8.93 10.88 -14.88
CA GLU A 81 10.38 10.71 -15.00
C GLU A 81 10.78 9.85 -16.21
N GLY A 82 9.93 8.91 -16.62
CA GLY A 82 10.20 8.02 -17.75
C GLY A 82 11.41 7.08 -17.52
N THR A 83 11.71 6.76 -16.26
CA THR A 83 12.85 5.91 -15.92
C THR A 83 12.64 4.47 -16.40
N LYS A 84 13.66 3.93 -17.12
CA LYS A 84 13.60 2.56 -17.67
C LYS A 84 13.79 1.49 -16.59
N ILE A 85 14.57 1.78 -15.56
CA ILE A 85 14.89 0.85 -14.48
C ILE A 85 14.70 1.58 -13.16
N THR A 86 13.91 0.99 -12.28
CA THR A 86 13.67 1.55 -10.94
C THR A 86 13.90 0.48 -9.88
N LEU A 87 14.74 0.78 -8.91
CA LEU A 87 15.01 -0.07 -7.75
C LEU A 87 14.34 0.51 -6.51
N ILE A 88 13.40 -0.26 -5.93
CA ILE A 88 12.70 0.14 -4.70
C ILE A 88 13.37 -0.50 -3.49
N THR A 89 14.19 0.27 -2.79
CA THR A 89 14.88 -0.14 -1.57
C THR A 89 14.14 0.37 -0.34
N ARG A 90 13.41 -0.49 0.34
CA ARG A 90 12.71 -0.19 1.60
C ARG A 90 12.84 -1.37 2.55
N PRO A 91 12.80 -1.18 3.87
CA PRO A 91 12.79 -2.27 4.84
C PRO A 91 11.65 -3.26 4.60
N ARG A 92 11.72 -4.42 5.27
CA ARG A 92 10.60 -5.40 5.25
C ARG A 92 9.34 -4.75 5.82
N ARG A 93 8.16 -5.17 5.34
CA ARG A 93 6.82 -4.69 5.77
C ARG A 93 6.48 -3.24 5.41
N PHE A 94 7.25 -2.59 4.56
CA PHE A 94 6.94 -1.25 4.04
C PHE A 94 6.06 -1.24 2.79
N GLY A 95 5.41 -2.37 2.48
CA GLY A 95 4.43 -2.47 1.39
C GLY A 95 5.05 -2.45 -0.02
N LYS A 96 6.30 -2.94 -0.19
CA LYS A 96 6.93 -3.05 -1.52
C LYS A 96 6.15 -3.96 -2.45
N THR A 97 5.77 -5.15 -1.98
CA THR A 97 5.01 -6.12 -2.76
C THR A 97 3.64 -5.57 -3.11
N THR A 98 2.95 -4.93 -2.17
CA THR A 98 1.67 -4.27 -2.41
C THR A 98 1.80 -3.15 -3.45
N LEU A 99 2.87 -2.34 -3.38
CA LEU A 99 3.12 -1.29 -4.38
C LEU A 99 3.34 -1.89 -5.78
N LEU A 100 4.11 -2.97 -5.91
CA LEU A 100 4.31 -3.66 -7.18
C LEU A 100 3.00 -4.25 -7.71
N SER A 101 2.18 -4.83 -6.85
CA SER A 101 0.83 -5.30 -7.21
C SER A 101 -0.07 -4.14 -7.66
N THR A 102 0.00 -2.98 -6.98
CA THR A 102 -0.72 -1.75 -7.38
C THR A 102 -0.30 -1.29 -8.77
N VAL A 103 1.01 -1.25 -9.06
CA VAL A 103 1.54 -0.88 -10.38
C VAL A 103 1.07 -1.86 -11.44
N ARG A 104 1.13 -3.17 -11.16
CA ARG A 104 0.62 -4.21 -12.07
C ARG A 104 -0.84 -3.97 -12.41
N MET A 105 -1.71 -3.86 -11.42
CA MET A 105 -3.15 -3.68 -11.64
C MET A 105 -3.47 -2.36 -12.34
N PHE A 106 -2.67 -1.32 -12.14
CA PHE A 106 -2.89 -0.04 -12.79
C PHE A 106 -2.66 -0.09 -14.31
N PHE A 107 -1.62 -0.77 -14.76
CA PHE A 107 -1.28 -0.80 -16.18
C PHE A 107 -1.89 -1.96 -16.95
N ASP A 108 -2.18 -3.08 -16.29
CA ASP A 108 -2.61 -4.31 -16.95
C ASP A 108 -4.00 -4.17 -17.58
N PRO A 109 -4.15 -4.46 -18.89
CA PRO A 109 -5.43 -4.38 -19.62
C PRO A 109 -6.57 -5.19 -19.00
N ARG A 110 -6.27 -6.24 -18.25
CA ARG A 110 -7.29 -7.05 -17.56
C ARG A 110 -8.11 -6.27 -16.55
N TYR A 111 -7.58 -5.17 -16.05
CA TYR A 111 -8.26 -4.30 -15.07
C TYR A 111 -8.81 -3.01 -15.71
N ALA A 112 -8.72 -2.86 -17.03
CA ALA A 112 -9.16 -1.64 -17.74
C ALA A 112 -10.65 -1.31 -17.51
N GLU A 113 -11.48 -2.34 -17.28
CA GLU A 113 -12.92 -2.20 -17.02
C GLU A 113 -13.25 -1.87 -15.56
N HIS A 114 -12.24 -1.77 -14.68
CA HIS A 114 -12.39 -1.56 -13.24
C HIS A 114 -11.74 -0.25 -12.75
N PRO A 115 -12.09 0.92 -13.29
CA PRO A 115 -11.54 2.21 -12.86
C PRO A 115 -11.87 2.56 -11.41
N GLU A 116 -12.92 1.95 -10.84
CA GLU A 116 -13.35 2.14 -9.47
C GLU A 116 -12.27 1.79 -8.43
N TYR A 117 -11.35 0.89 -8.76
CA TYR A 117 -10.24 0.51 -7.87
C TYR A 117 -9.27 1.67 -7.63
N PHE A 118 -9.13 2.57 -8.59
CA PHE A 118 -8.18 3.68 -8.54
C PHE A 118 -8.84 5.06 -8.44
N SER A 119 -10.14 5.17 -8.67
CA SER A 119 -10.86 6.45 -8.77
C SER A 119 -10.74 7.36 -7.54
N LYS A 120 -10.52 6.78 -6.35
CA LYS A 120 -10.35 7.51 -5.08
C LYS A 120 -8.88 7.76 -4.73
N LEU A 121 -7.94 7.25 -5.51
CA LEU A 121 -6.51 7.32 -5.22
C LEU A 121 -5.84 8.50 -5.94
N ARG A 122 -4.67 8.89 -5.44
CA ARG A 122 -3.93 10.06 -5.96
C ARG A 122 -3.58 9.96 -7.43
N VAL A 123 -3.23 8.76 -7.92
CA VAL A 123 -2.91 8.54 -9.34
C VAL A 123 -4.04 8.96 -10.27
N TRP A 124 -5.29 8.88 -9.81
CA TRP A 124 -6.45 9.23 -10.62
C TRP A 124 -6.65 10.74 -10.81
N GLN A 125 -6.00 11.56 -9.99
CA GLN A 125 -6.04 13.02 -10.09
C GLN A 125 -5.18 13.54 -11.26
N ASP A 126 -4.19 12.75 -11.70
CA ASP A 126 -3.32 13.12 -12.81
C ASP A 126 -3.88 12.57 -14.13
N GLU A 127 -4.19 13.47 -15.08
CA GLU A 127 -4.82 13.12 -16.35
C GLU A 127 -3.92 12.22 -17.22
N ARG A 128 -2.63 12.49 -17.24
CA ARG A 128 -1.64 11.68 -17.97
C ARG A 128 -1.59 10.26 -17.43
N SER A 129 -1.60 10.10 -16.12
CA SER A 129 -1.64 8.78 -15.49
C SER A 129 -2.94 8.05 -15.84
N ARG A 130 -4.09 8.72 -15.77
CA ARG A 130 -5.38 8.12 -16.14
C ARG A 130 -5.41 7.62 -17.58
N SER A 131 -4.80 8.35 -18.52
CA SER A 131 -4.75 7.92 -19.93
C SER A 131 -3.93 6.64 -20.16
N MET A 132 -3.07 6.28 -19.20
CA MET A 132 -2.25 5.07 -19.24
C MET A 132 -2.86 3.90 -18.46
N PHE A 133 -3.98 4.12 -17.77
CA PHE A 133 -4.67 3.06 -17.03
C PHE A 133 -5.11 1.94 -17.97
N GLY A 134 -4.81 0.69 -17.59
CA GLY A 134 -5.20 -0.50 -18.35
C GLY A 134 -4.64 -0.57 -19.78
N SER A 135 -3.57 0.18 -20.10
CA SER A 135 -3.07 0.31 -21.47
C SER A 135 -1.89 -0.60 -21.81
N THR A 136 -1.23 -1.18 -20.82
CA THR A 136 0.06 -1.84 -21.03
C THR A 136 0.12 -3.18 -20.29
N PRO A 137 0.34 -4.30 -20.99
CA PRO A 137 0.56 -5.59 -20.35
C PRO A 137 1.74 -5.55 -19.38
N VAL A 138 1.55 -6.11 -18.18
CA VAL A 138 2.58 -6.12 -17.14
C VAL A 138 3.00 -7.52 -16.81
N ILE A 139 4.25 -7.84 -17.05
CA ILE A 139 4.87 -9.08 -16.61
C ILE A 139 5.31 -8.91 -15.15
N SER A 140 4.72 -9.70 -14.26
CA SER A 140 5.05 -9.70 -12.85
C SER A 140 5.51 -11.07 -12.41
N THR A 141 6.67 -11.14 -11.79
CA THR A 141 7.23 -12.41 -11.28
C THR A 141 7.78 -12.23 -9.87
N SER A 142 7.74 -13.28 -9.07
CA SER A 142 8.28 -13.30 -7.72
C SER A 142 9.17 -14.52 -7.51
N PHE A 143 10.39 -14.29 -7.10
CA PHE A 143 11.32 -15.36 -6.72
C PHE A 143 11.17 -15.80 -5.25
N GLY A 144 10.18 -15.30 -4.53
CA GLY A 144 9.94 -15.62 -3.12
C GLY A 144 9.71 -17.11 -2.86
N GLY A 145 9.07 -17.81 -3.80
CA GLY A 145 8.82 -19.27 -3.74
C GLY A 145 9.92 -20.15 -4.32
N CYS A 146 10.99 -19.57 -4.89
CA CYS A 146 12.06 -20.33 -5.58
C CYS A 146 13.15 -20.85 -4.62
N LYS A 147 12.90 -20.87 -3.32
CA LYS A 147 13.84 -21.38 -2.33
C LYS A 147 13.73 -22.91 -2.27
N GLY A 148 14.69 -23.60 -2.89
CA GLY A 148 14.86 -25.04 -2.74
C GLY A 148 15.98 -25.38 -1.76
N ILE A 149 15.97 -26.63 -1.25
CA ILE A 149 17.07 -27.18 -0.43
C ILE A 149 18.30 -27.41 -1.30
N ASP A 150 18.10 -27.71 -2.58
CA ASP A 150 19.14 -27.94 -3.56
C ASP A 150 18.94 -27.12 -4.84
N TYR A 151 19.95 -27.16 -5.72
CA TYR A 151 19.90 -26.46 -7.01
C TYR A 151 18.73 -26.90 -7.88
N LYS A 152 18.43 -28.21 -7.94
CA LYS A 152 17.38 -28.77 -8.79
C LYS A 152 15.97 -28.26 -8.34
N GLN A 153 15.75 -28.19 -7.03
CA GLN A 153 14.48 -27.65 -6.50
C GLN A 153 14.35 -26.15 -6.77
N SER A 154 15.44 -25.41 -6.65
CA SER A 154 15.44 -23.97 -6.94
C SER A 154 15.13 -23.69 -8.40
N ILE A 155 15.71 -24.44 -9.33
CA ILE A 155 15.42 -24.35 -10.77
C ILE A 155 13.95 -24.72 -11.06
N ARG A 156 13.44 -25.83 -10.49
CA ARG A 156 12.00 -26.16 -10.65
C ARG A 156 11.09 -25.07 -10.15
N GLY A 157 11.40 -24.44 -9.02
CA GLY A 157 10.66 -23.31 -8.51
C GLY A 157 10.65 -22.12 -9.48
N MET A 158 11.79 -21.81 -10.09
CA MET A 158 11.89 -20.75 -11.12
C MET A 158 11.08 -21.10 -12.37
N MET A 159 11.16 -22.33 -12.86
CA MET A 159 10.39 -22.79 -14.00
C MET A 159 8.88 -22.68 -13.75
N GLY A 160 8.41 -23.12 -12.57
CA GLY A 160 7.00 -22.96 -12.21
C GLY A 160 6.54 -21.50 -12.14
N GLN A 161 7.41 -20.57 -11.76
CA GLN A 161 7.09 -19.13 -11.82
C GLN A 161 6.99 -18.63 -13.27
N LEU A 162 7.85 -19.11 -14.16
CA LEU A 162 7.78 -18.78 -15.58
C LEU A 162 6.50 -19.34 -16.20
N ASP A 163 6.16 -20.60 -15.93
CA ASP A 163 4.92 -21.22 -16.41
C ASP A 163 3.69 -20.42 -15.97
N THR A 164 3.63 -20.01 -14.72
CA THR A 164 2.56 -19.16 -14.20
C THR A 164 2.51 -17.81 -14.92
N MET A 165 3.66 -17.21 -15.18
CA MET A 165 3.78 -15.95 -15.91
C MET A 165 3.25 -16.08 -17.34
N TYR A 166 3.61 -17.15 -18.05
CA TYR A 166 3.12 -17.41 -19.41
C TYR A 166 1.60 -17.66 -19.42
N ALA A 167 1.08 -18.45 -18.48
CA ALA A 167 -0.35 -18.71 -18.37
C ALA A 167 -1.16 -17.41 -18.15
N HIS A 168 -0.63 -16.47 -17.36
CA HIS A 168 -1.28 -15.17 -17.16
C HIS A 168 -1.30 -14.28 -18.41
N HIS A 169 -0.44 -14.55 -19.39
CA HIS A 169 -0.30 -13.75 -20.61
C HIS A 169 -0.63 -14.51 -21.88
N GLU A 170 -1.40 -15.62 -21.75
CA GLU A 170 -1.79 -16.47 -22.88
C GLU A 170 -2.50 -15.67 -24.01
N TYR A 171 -3.25 -14.63 -23.65
CA TYR A 171 -3.90 -13.72 -24.59
C TYR A 171 -2.92 -13.00 -25.55
N LEU A 172 -1.62 -12.94 -25.24
CA LEU A 172 -0.61 -12.38 -26.11
C LEU A 172 -0.25 -13.32 -27.26
N LEU A 173 -0.55 -14.62 -27.13
CA LEU A 173 -0.29 -15.63 -28.16
C LEU A 173 -1.24 -15.47 -29.35
N ASP A 174 -2.44 -14.93 -29.13
CA ASP A 174 -3.43 -14.63 -30.16
C ASP A 174 -3.15 -13.32 -30.91
N SER A 175 -2.05 -12.63 -30.56
CA SER A 175 -1.64 -11.40 -31.23
C SER A 175 -1.16 -11.70 -32.65
N PRO A 176 -1.58 -10.90 -33.65
CA PRO A 176 -1.16 -11.07 -35.06
C PRO A 176 0.34 -10.80 -35.29
N ARG A 177 1.07 -10.35 -34.29
CA ARG A 177 2.54 -10.30 -34.36
C ARG A 177 3.10 -11.69 -34.08
N PRO A 178 3.81 -12.33 -35.03
CA PRO A 178 4.41 -13.63 -34.80
C PRO A 178 5.48 -13.52 -33.73
N VAL A 179 5.12 -13.84 -32.49
CA VAL A 179 6.11 -14.19 -31.48
C VAL A 179 6.65 -15.54 -31.92
N SER A 180 7.93 -15.61 -32.29
CA SER A 180 8.54 -16.85 -32.73
C SER A 180 8.53 -17.89 -31.57
N TYR A 181 7.44 -18.63 -31.50
CA TYR A 181 7.19 -19.70 -30.50
C TYR A 181 8.21 -20.83 -30.62
N THR A 182 8.88 -20.94 -31.77
CA THR A 182 9.91 -21.94 -32.04
C THR A 182 11.14 -21.77 -31.12
N HIS A 183 11.42 -20.57 -30.61
CA HIS A 183 12.58 -20.33 -29.75
C HIS A 183 12.38 -20.79 -28.31
N LEU A 184 11.14 -20.79 -27.82
CA LEU A 184 10.81 -21.21 -26.47
C LEU A 184 10.73 -22.74 -26.35
N ARG A 185 10.18 -23.44 -27.33
CA ARG A 185 10.18 -24.93 -27.37
C ARG A 185 11.56 -25.54 -27.60
N ALA A 186 12.49 -24.85 -28.22
CA ALA A 186 13.82 -25.34 -28.43
C ALA A 186 14.64 -25.58 -27.14
N HIS A 187 14.21 -24.97 -26.02
CA HIS A 187 14.83 -25.21 -24.71
C HIS A 187 14.24 -26.41 -23.96
N GLU A 188 13.01 -26.84 -24.23
CA GLU A 188 12.40 -28.02 -23.60
C GLU A 188 12.97 -29.34 -24.09
N THR A 189 13.46 -29.40 -25.34
CA THR A 189 13.96 -30.65 -25.93
C THR A 189 15.43 -30.96 -25.63
N ARG A 190 16.11 -30.14 -24.84
CA ARG A 190 17.55 -30.34 -24.53
C ARG A 190 17.83 -30.97 -23.17
N HIS A 191 16.82 -31.45 -22.47
CA HIS A 191 17.01 -32.09 -21.16
C HIS A 191 16.84 -33.61 -21.12
N ASP A 192 16.75 -34.25 -22.27
CA ASP A 192 16.80 -35.71 -22.38
C ASP A 192 18.18 -36.19 -22.94
N LEU A 193 19.24 -35.91 -22.19
CA LEU A 193 20.53 -36.59 -22.29
C LEU A 193 21.23 -36.63 -20.93
#